data_36a6ab837bbbbfa6f083b8deaed90987
#
_entry.id   36a6ab837bbbbfa6f083b8deaed90987
#
_cell.length_a   1.000
_cell.length_b   1.000
_cell.length_c   1.000
_cell.angle_alpha   90.00
_cell.angle_beta   90.00
_cell.angle_gamma   90.00
#
_symmetry.space_group_name_H-M   'P 1'
#
loop_
_entity.id
_entity.type
_entity.pdbx_description
1 polymer ?
#
loop_
_entity_poly.entity_id
_entity_poly.type
_entity_poly.pdbx_seq_one_letter_code
_entity_poly.pdbx_strand_id
1 'polypeptide(L)'
;VSYYAISKHREENYFFNQRFQGYTNVKYTFNRFSLAWRSRYQMTYRPEKEESKVWSNYWRNKLSFSAKIPHVALYPSVAAELFYRTNDYKGNSIRKMRYEVALKYELNKKNALKLYYQYDDVMNAKKKAVNGSNLGLSYQFSL
;
A
#
# COMPACT_ATOMS: atom_id res chain seq x y z
N VAL A 1 14.71 0.56 4.37
CA VAL A 1 14.52 -0.89 4.44
C VAL A 1 13.75 -1.20 5.71
N SER A 2 12.79 -2.12 5.63
CA SER A 2 11.99 -2.52 6.79
C SER A 2 11.77 -4.03 6.78
N TYR A 3 11.76 -4.61 7.99
CA TYR A 3 11.43 -6.01 8.24
C TYR A 3 10.16 -6.07 9.08
N TYR A 4 9.27 -7.01 8.76
CA TYR A 4 8.04 -7.27 9.51
C TYR A 4 7.90 -8.75 9.79
N ALA A 5 7.65 -9.09 11.05
CA ALA A 5 7.15 -10.37 11.47
C ALA A 5 5.63 -10.25 11.62
N ILE A 6 4.87 -11.09 10.91
CA ILE A 6 3.41 -11.01 10.86
C ILE A 6 2.86 -12.35 11.34
N SER A 7 2.31 -12.40 12.54
CA SER A 7 1.54 -13.54 13.00
C SER A 7 0.13 -13.50 12.41
N LYS A 8 -0.32 -14.63 11.88
CA LYS A 8 -1.69 -14.81 11.41
C LYS A 8 -2.28 -16.04 12.06
N HIS A 9 -3.42 -15.85 12.69
CA HIS A 9 -4.26 -16.94 13.17
C HIS A 9 -5.21 -17.35 12.04
N ARG A 10 -5.24 -18.62 11.70
CA ARG A 10 -6.14 -19.16 10.71
C ARG A 10 -6.54 -20.57 11.11
N GLU A 11 -7.84 -20.76 11.27
CA GLU A 11 -8.40 -21.99 11.84
C GLU A 11 -7.71 -22.32 13.16
N GLU A 12 -7.22 -23.30 13.59
CA GLU A 12 -6.56 -23.54 14.88
C GLU A 12 -5.03 -23.31 14.90
N ASN A 13 -4.46 -22.76 13.81
CA ASN A 13 -3.01 -22.65 13.66
C ASN A 13 -2.52 -21.21 13.55
N TYR A 14 -1.38 -20.94 14.20
CA TYR A 14 -0.63 -19.69 14.03
C TYR A 14 0.44 -19.84 12.96
N PHE A 15 0.40 -18.97 11.95
CA PHE A 15 1.39 -18.91 10.88
C PHE A 15 2.24 -17.65 11.01
N PHE A 16 3.55 -17.85 10.90
CA PHE A 16 4.53 -16.79 11.04
C PHE A 16 5.03 -16.36 9.64
N ASN A 17 4.50 -15.26 9.13
CA ASN A 17 4.93 -14.71 7.85
C ASN A 17 6.05 -13.70 8.07
N GLN A 18 7.10 -13.76 7.26
CA GLN A 18 8.19 -12.79 7.27
C GLN A 18 8.08 -11.91 6.02
N ARG A 19 8.28 -10.62 6.20
CA ARG A 19 8.25 -9.66 5.10
C ARG A 19 9.46 -8.74 5.16
N PHE A 20 10.20 -8.72 4.06
CA PHE A 20 11.28 -7.77 3.81
C PHE A 20 10.81 -6.77 2.75
N GLN A 21 11.12 -5.49 2.93
CA GLN A 21 10.83 -4.49 1.93
C GLN A 21 11.88 -3.38 1.91
N GLY A 22 12.24 -2.96 0.69
CA GLY A 22 13.00 -1.75 0.42
C GLY A 22 12.13 -0.78 -0.38
N TYR A 23 12.29 0.52 -0.17
CA TYR A 23 11.56 1.51 -0.94
C TYR A 23 12.40 2.75 -1.21
N THR A 24 12.10 3.40 -2.33
CA THR A 24 12.54 4.74 -2.69
C THR A 24 11.31 5.63 -2.79
N ASN A 25 11.43 6.85 -2.30
CA ASN A 25 10.36 7.83 -2.36
C ASN A 25 10.92 9.16 -2.89
N VAL A 26 10.30 9.66 -3.93
CA VAL A 26 10.61 10.97 -4.53
C VAL A 26 9.37 11.84 -4.40
N LYS A 27 9.53 13.04 -3.86
CA LYS A 27 8.45 14.00 -3.69
C LYS A 27 8.86 15.33 -4.30
N TYR A 28 8.00 15.86 -5.14
CA TYR A 28 8.11 17.21 -5.70
C TYR A 28 6.93 18.06 -5.20
N THR A 29 7.25 19.23 -4.66
CA THR A 29 6.23 20.17 -4.16
C THR A 29 6.32 21.46 -4.94
N PHE A 30 5.19 21.87 -5.52
CA PHE A 30 5.03 23.09 -6.27
C PHE A 30 3.85 23.89 -5.69
N ASN A 31 4.16 25.06 -5.13
CA ASN A 31 3.18 25.91 -4.44
C ASN A 31 2.38 25.12 -3.39
N ARG A 32 1.08 24.91 -3.59
CA ARG A 32 0.18 24.14 -2.70
C ARG A 32 0.00 22.69 -3.11
N PHE A 33 0.60 22.28 -4.22
CA PHE A 33 0.47 20.92 -4.76
C PHE A 33 1.73 20.09 -4.47
N SER A 34 1.54 18.81 -4.25
CA SER A 34 2.64 17.86 -4.12
C SER A 34 2.35 16.62 -4.95
N LEU A 35 3.36 16.22 -5.72
CA LEU A 35 3.40 14.97 -6.45
C LEU A 35 4.44 14.07 -5.78
N ALA A 36 4.08 12.84 -5.45
CA ALA A 36 5.03 11.89 -4.89
C ALA A 36 4.94 10.56 -5.63
N TRP A 37 6.11 10.01 -5.93
CA TRP A 37 6.27 8.67 -6.48
C TRP A 37 7.03 7.81 -5.47
N ARG A 38 6.50 6.62 -5.18
CA ARG A 38 7.13 5.64 -4.33
C ARG A 38 7.23 4.31 -5.05
N SER A 39 8.45 3.82 -5.21
CA SER A 39 8.75 2.47 -5.66
C SER A 39 9.15 1.60 -4.47
N ARG A 40 8.55 0.42 -4.34
CA ARG A 40 8.78 -0.52 -3.24
C ARG A 40 8.96 -1.92 -3.79
N TYR A 41 10.05 -2.58 -3.41
CA TYR A 41 10.21 -4.01 -3.61
C TYR A 41 9.90 -4.74 -2.29
N GLN A 42 9.02 -5.72 -2.35
CA GLN A 42 8.52 -6.45 -1.19
C GLN A 42 8.66 -7.94 -1.42
N MET A 43 9.33 -8.63 -0.51
CA MET A 43 9.44 -10.09 -0.44
C MET A 43 8.66 -10.59 0.77
N THR A 44 7.80 -11.57 0.58
CA THR A 44 7.02 -12.16 1.69
C THR A 44 7.20 -13.67 1.67
N TYR A 45 7.71 -14.20 2.77
CA TYR A 45 7.81 -15.63 3.04
C TYR A 45 6.57 -16.10 3.78
N ARG A 46 5.97 -17.20 3.32
CA ARG A 46 4.76 -17.80 3.86
C ARG A 46 4.95 -19.30 3.97
N PRO A 47 5.41 -19.81 5.13
CA PRO A 47 5.72 -21.23 5.31
C PRO A 47 4.52 -22.16 5.15
N GLU A 48 3.30 -21.64 5.33
CA GLU A 48 2.05 -22.39 5.16
C GLU A 48 1.69 -22.71 3.70
N LYS A 49 2.46 -22.21 2.74
CA LYS A 49 2.20 -22.42 1.31
C LYS A 49 3.05 -23.56 0.75
N GLU A 50 2.55 -24.20 -0.32
CA GLU A 50 3.34 -25.15 -1.13
C GLU A 50 4.66 -24.50 -1.56
N GLU A 51 5.73 -25.27 -1.70
CA GLU A 51 7.09 -24.78 -1.98
C GLU A 51 7.16 -23.75 -3.10
N SER A 52 6.43 -23.97 -4.20
CA SER A 52 6.36 -23.04 -5.32
C SER A 52 5.69 -21.69 -5.01
N LYS A 53 5.01 -21.56 -3.85
CA LYS A 53 4.23 -20.39 -3.44
C LYS A 53 4.70 -19.79 -2.12
N VAL A 54 5.71 -20.38 -1.49
CA VAL A 54 6.28 -19.93 -0.21
C VAL A 54 6.75 -18.50 -0.28
N TRP A 55 7.43 -18.12 -1.34
CA TRP A 55 7.87 -16.77 -1.58
C TRP A 55 6.90 -16.04 -2.50
N SER A 56 6.57 -14.80 -2.15
CA SER A 56 5.85 -13.90 -3.05
C SER A 56 6.51 -12.52 -3.08
N ASN A 57 7.00 -12.17 -4.27
CA ASN A 57 7.74 -10.96 -4.51
C ASN A 57 6.88 -9.99 -5.33
N TYR A 58 6.80 -8.75 -4.85
CA TYR A 58 6.06 -7.69 -5.50
C TYR A 58 6.93 -6.46 -5.70
N TRP A 59 6.88 -5.93 -6.89
CA TRP A 59 7.29 -4.57 -7.15
C TRP A 59 6.05 -3.69 -7.17
N ARG A 60 6.01 -2.71 -6.27
CA ARG A 60 4.87 -1.82 -6.07
C ARG A 60 5.28 -0.40 -6.39
N ASN A 61 4.54 0.24 -7.29
CA ASN A 61 4.76 1.62 -7.66
C ASN A 61 3.49 2.42 -7.32
N LYS A 62 3.63 3.44 -6.47
CA LYS A 62 2.56 4.33 -6.06
C LYS A 62 2.86 5.75 -6.54
N LEU A 63 1.94 6.30 -7.31
CA LEU A 63 1.91 7.72 -7.64
C LEU A 63 0.81 8.38 -6.82
N SER A 64 1.10 9.51 -6.19
CA SER A 64 0.14 10.24 -5.37
C SER A 64 0.24 11.74 -5.64
N PHE A 65 -0.92 12.38 -5.71
CA PHE A 65 -1.08 13.80 -5.83
C PHE A 65 -1.86 14.32 -4.63
N SER A 66 -1.40 15.44 -4.05
CA SER A 66 -2.07 16.08 -2.92
C SER A 66 -2.05 17.60 -3.06
N ALA A 67 -3.04 18.25 -2.48
CA ALA A 67 -3.13 19.69 -2.44
C ALA A 67 -3.29 20.19 -1.00
N LYS A 68 -2.69 21.33 -0.67
CA LYS A 68 -2.92 22.02 0.60
C LYS A 68 -4.04 23.06 0.39
N ILE A 69 -5.11 22.99 1.17
CA ILE A 69 -6.17 24.01 1.13
C ILE A 69 -5.68 25.25 1.90
N PRO A 70 -5.71 26.44 1.29
CA PRO A 70 -5.34 27.69 1.98
C PRO A 70 -6.19 27.91 3.22
N HIS A 71 -5.59 28.49 4.26
CA HIS A 71 -6.23 28.86 5.53
C HIS A 71 -6.83 27.71 6.36
N VAL A 72 -6.73 26.47 5.88
CA VAL A 72 -7.20 25.27 6.60
C VAL A 72 -6.10 24.22 6.58
N ALA A 73 -5.90 23.52 7.69
CA ALA A 73 -4.91 22.45 7.77
C ALA A 73 -5.42 21.14 7.12
N LEU A 74 -5.96 21.23 5.90
CA LEU A 74 -6.62 20.16 5.19
C LEU A 74 -5.89 19.84 3.89
N TYR A 75 -5.64 18.54 3.65
CA TYR A 75 -4.87 18.03 2.52
C TYR A 75 -5.63 16.90 1.81
N PRO A 76 -6.48 17.21 0.82
CA PRO A 76 -7.03 16.20 -0.06
C PRO A 76 -5.91 15.55 -0.89
N SER A 77 -6.06 14.26 -1.17
CA SER A 77 -5.11 13.52 -1.99
C SER A 77 -5.76 12.38 -2.75
N VAL A 78 -5.20 12.08 -3.91
CA VAL A 78 -5.52 10.92 -4.73
C VAL A 78 -4.25 10.14 -5.00
N ALA A 79 -4.36 8.82 -5.13
CA ALA A 79 -3.22 8.00 -5.48
C ALA A 79 -3.64 6.75 -6.27
N ALA A 80 -2.71 6.28 -7.12
CA ALA A 80 -2.81 4.99 -7.79
C ALA A 80 -1.56 4.16 -7.45
N GLU A 81 -1.75 2.88 -7.14
CA GLU A 81 -0.66 1.96 -6.83
C GLU A 81 -0.79 0.68 -7.63
N LEU A 82 0.26 0.36 -8.37
CA LEU A 82 0.41 -0.85 -9.17
C LEU A 82 1.12 -1.93 -8.34
N PHE A 83 0.60 -3.16 -8.37
CA PHE A 83 1.20 -4.34 -7.76
C PHE A 83 1.62 -5.30 -8.86
N TYR A 84 2.92 -5.34 -9.14
CA TYR A 84 3.52 -6.23 -10.11
C TYR A 84 4.21 -7.40 -9.41
N ARG A 85 3.77 -8.63 -9.69
CA ARG A 85 4.39 -9.83 -9.13
C ARG A 85 5.55 -10.28 -10.00
N THR A 86 6.74 -10.42 -9.40
CA THR A 86 7.99 -10.71 -10.11
C THR A 86 8.41 -12.18 -10.07
N ASN A 87 7.76 -13.01 -9.24
CA ASN A 87 8.09 -14.42 -9.07
C ASN A 87 6.84 -15.31 -9.19
N ASP A 88 6.07 -15.16 -10.23
CA ASP A 88 4.96 -16.06 -10.50
C ASP A 88 5.42 -17.22 -11.39
N TYR A 89 5.07 -18.46 -11.04
CA TYR A 89 5.36 -19.64 -11.84
C TYR A 89 4.69 -19.61 -13.22
N LYS A 90 3.69 -18.76 -13.43
CA LYS A 90 3.00 -18.51 -14.71
C LYS A 90 3.52 -17.29 -15.48
N GLY A 91 4.68 -16.76 -15.06
CA GLY A 91 5.24 -15.52 -15.57
C GLY A 91 4.86 -14.30 -14.74
N ASN A 92 5.69 -13.28 -14.86
CA ASN A 92 5.49 -12.02 -14.14
C ASN A 92 4.21 -11.32 -14.62
N SER A 93 3.42 -10.78 -13.69
CA SER A 93 2.14 -10.18 -14.05
C SER A 93 1.69 -9.08 -13.10
N ILE A 94 0.91 -8.15 -13.65
CA ILE A 94 0.15 -7.20 -12.84
C ILE A 94 -0.93 -7.97 -12.10
N ARG A 95 -0.95 -7.86 -10.79
CA ARG A 95 -1.91 -8.56 -9.94
C ARG A 95 -3.04 -7.69 -9.47
N LYS A 96 -2.74 -6.41 -9.27
CA LYS A 96 -3.70 -5.49 -8.69
C LYS A 96 -3.34 -4.04 -9.00
N MET A 97 -4.35 -3.24 -9.26
CA MET A 97 -4.31 -1.78 -9.16
C MET A 97 -5.07 -1.35 -7.91
N ARG A 98 -4.53 -0.39 -7.17
CA ARG A 98 -5.20 0.23 -6.03
C ARG A 98 -5.35 1.71 -6.29
N TYR A 99 -6.56 2.19 -6.11
CA TYR A 99 -6.89 3.61 -6.14
C TYR A 99 -7.22 4.06 -4.72
N GLU A 100 -6.74 5.23 -4.34
CA GLU A 100 -6.97 5.81 -3.02
C GLU A 100 -7.41 7.26 -3.18
N VAL A 101 -8.47 7.61 -2.48
CA VAL A 101 -8.84 9.01 -2.23
C VAL A 101 -8.75 9.22 -0.72
N ALA A 102 -8.12 10.31 -0.31
CA ALA A 102 -7.94 10.56 1.12
C ALA A 102 -8.01 12.05 1.45
N LEU A 103 -8.39 12.32 2.67
CA LEU A 103 -8.43 13.62 3.27
C LEU A 103 -7.63 13.58 4.58
N LYS A 104 -6.51 14.31 4.62
CA LYS A 104 -5.70 14.46 5.83
C LYS A 104 -5.99 15.81 6.45
N TYR A 105 -6.25 15.82 7.77
CA TYR A 105 -6.39 17.00 8.58
C TYR A 105 -5.29 17.06 9.64
N GLU A 106 -4.49 18.13 9.64
CA GLU A 106 -3.44 18.36 10.63
C GLU A 106 -4.03 19.06 11.86
N LEU A 107 -4.14 18.33 12.96
CA LEU A 107 -4.59 18.85 14.25
C LEU A 107 -3.58 19.84 14.83
N ASN A 108 -2.30 19.53 14.67
CA ASN A 108 -1.16 20.36 15.05
C ASN A 108 0.11 19.86 14.32
N LYS A 109 1.28 20.46 14.60
CA LYS A 109 2.55 20.11 13.94
C LYS A 109 2.97 18.64 14.10
N LYS A 110 2.45 17.94 15.11
CA LYS A 110 2.82 16.55 15.41
C LYS A 110 1.70 15.54 15.14
N ASN A 111 0.45 15.99 15.04
CA ASN A 111 -0.72 15.12 15.02
C ASN A 111 -1.57 15.38 13.79
N ALA A 112 -1.96 14.33 13.09
CA ALA A 112 -2.86 14.40 11.97
C ALA A 112 -3.82 13.20 11.94
N LEU A 113 -5.03 13.46 11.47
CA LEU A 113 -6.03 12.46 11.12
C LEU A 113 -6.11 12.31 9.61
N LYS A 114 -6.23 11.09 9.11
CA LYS A 114 -6.41 10.81 7.70
C LYS A 114 -7.60 9.87 7.52
N LEU A 115 -8.65 10.35 6.90
CA LEU A 115 -9.74 9.55 6.37
C LEU A 115 -9.39 9.14 4.95
N TYR A 116 -9.58 7.86 4.58
CA TYR A 116 -9.28 7.39 3.24
C TYR A 116 -10.28 6.32 2.76
N TYR A 117 -10.52 6.32 1.47
CA TYR A 117 -11.21 5.27 0.76
C TYR A 117 -10.25 4.64 -0.25
N GLN A 118 -10.18 3.31 -0.26
CA GLN A 118 -9.36 2.54 -1.20
C GLN A 118 -10.23 1.58 -1.99
N TYR A 119 -9.97 1.50 -3.28
CA TYR A 119 -10.56 0.52 -4.18
C TYR A 119 -9.45 -0.32 -4.81
N ASP A 120 -9.55 -1.63 -4.67
CA ASP A 120 -8.64 -2.63 -5.22
C ASP A 120 -9.27 -3.28 -6.45
N ASP A 121 -8.70 -3.03 -7.62
CA ASP A 121 -9.02 -3.72 -8.87
C ASP A 121 -8.04 -4.89 -9.05
N VAL A 122 -8.53 -6.11 -8.88
CA VAL A 122 -7.72 -7.34 -8.92
C VAL A 122 -7.72 -7.92 -10.31
N MET A 123 -6.56 -7.87 -10.97
CA MET A 123 -6.35 -8.40 -12.32
C MET A 123 -5.92 -9.87 -12.29
N ASN A 124 -6.27 -10.62 -13.34
CA ASN A 124 -5.81 -12.01 -13.55
C ASN A 124 -6.23 -13.05 -12.48
N ALA A 125 -7.36 -12.89 -11.86
CA ALA A 125 -7.92 -13.98 -11.06
C ALA A 125 -8.72 -14.93 -11.96
N LYS A 126 -8.32 -16.19 -12.09
CA LYS A 126 -9.10 -17.25 -12.76
C LYS A 126 -10.41 -17.61 -12.04
N LYS A 127 -10.59 -17.17 -10.81
CA LYS A 127 -11.85 -17.17 -10.05
C LYS A 127 -12.28 -15.72 -9.91
N LYS A 128 -13.59 -15.42 -9.99
CA LYS A 128 -14.19 -14.09 -9.78
C LYS A 128 -13.33 -13.26 -8.82
N ALA A 129 -12.52 -12.37 -9.39
CA ALA A 129 -11.73 -11.46 -8.58
C ALA A 129 -12.72 -10.58 -7.83
N VAL A 130 -12.76 -10.70 -6.53
CA VAL A 130 -13.59 -9.82 -5.71
C VAL A 130 -12.82 -8.51 -5.62
N ASN A 131 -13.25 -7.53 -6.39
CA ASN A 131 -12.81 -6.17 -6.21
C ASN A 131 -13.12 -5.76 -4.77
N GLY A 132 -12.14 -5.21 -4.08
CA GLY A 132 -12.28 -4.84 -2.67
C GLY A 132 -12.37 -3.35 -2.49
N SER A 133 -13.28 -2.91 -1.64
CA SER A 133 -13.29 -1.52 -1.17
C SER A 133 -13.02 -1.48 0.34
N ASN A 134 -12.31 -0.46 0.78
CA ASN A 134 -11.95 -0.27 2.17
C ASN A 134 -12.05 1.21 2.53
N LEU A 135 -12.83 1.52 3.55
CA LEU A 135 -12.86 2.83 4.21
C LEU A 135 -12.05 2.74 5.50
N GLY A 136 -11.15 3.68 5.72
CA GLY A 136 -10.31 3.66 6.91
C GLY A 136 -10.02 5.03 7.47
N LEU A 137 -9.78 5.05 8.78
CA LEU A 137 -9.30 6.20 9.54
C LEU A 137 -7.91 5.89 10.09
N SER A 138 -6.98 6.82 9.93
CA SER A 138 -5.61 6.69 10.43
C SER A 138 -5.24 7.93 11.23
N TYR A 139 -4.69 7.70 12.41
CA TYR A 139 -4.03 8.74 13.20
C TYR A 139 -2.52 8.67 12.96
N GLN A 140 -1.89 9.82 12.73
CA GLN A 140 -0.46 9.96 12.50
C GLN A 140 0.13 10.86 13.58
N PHE A 141 1.18 10.35 14.21
CA PHE A 141 1.97 11.09 15.19
C PHE A 141 3.42 11.20 14.69
N SER A 142 3.97 12.40 14.73
CA SER A 142 5.39 12.67 14.40
C SER A 142 6.10 13.19 15.65
N LEU A 143 7.22 12.59 15.99
CA LEU A 143 8.12 13.01 17.08
C LEU A 143 8.88 14.28 16.71
#